data_d6556c4b381607e7dddfbaf2e93a8818
#
_entry.id   d6556c4b381607e7dddfbaf2e93a8818
#
_cell.length_a   1.000
_cell.length_b   1.000
_cell.length_c   1.000
_cell.angle_alpha   90.00
_cell.angle_beta   90.00
_cell.angle_gamma   90.00
#
_symmetry.space_group_name_H-M   'P 1'
#
loop_
_entity.id
_entity.type
_entity.pdbx_description
1 polymer ?
#
loop_
_entity_poly.entity_id
_entity_poly.type
_entity_poly.pdbx_seq_one_letter_code
_entity_poly.pdbx_strand_id
1 'polypeptide(L)'
;MIKLRPINESDEIFLWDMLFEITYSLEVNRKPSKQIFLKRQDIYKYVKGFGLESSDIGFVAESDEGRSIGAAWYRLYKADNKGFGYIDDNTPEISIAVSEEYRNKGVGKELLEALLENAKKKGISALSLNVDSRNTAAVHLFEAQGFKAVSNEENTQVMKLSL
;
A
#
# COMPACT_ATOMS: atom_id res chain seq x y z
N MET A 1 0.96 -22.49 -0.37
CA MET A 1 -0.21 -21.69 0.08
C MET A 1 0.26 -20.45 0.84
N ILE A 2 -0.31 -19.32 0.53
CA ILE A 2 0.05 -18.04 1.17
C ILE A 2 -0.67 -17.93 2.51
N LYS A 3 0.04 -17.41 3.52
CA LYS A 3 -0.55 -17.12 4.81
C LYS A 3 -0.55 -15.61 5.04
N LEU A 4 -1.68 -15.05 5.41
CA LEU A 4 -1.78 -13.64 5.79
C LEU A 4 -1.80 -13.53 7.31
N ARG A 5 -1.09 -12.54 7.82
CA ARG A 5 -1.09 -12.20 9.25
C ARG A 5 -1.04 -10.69 9.44
N PRO A 6 -1.50 -10.17 10.59
CA PRO A 6 -1.36 -8.75 10.88
C PRO A 6 0.11 -8.31 10.91
N ILE A 7 0.35 -7.06 10.52
CA ILE A 7 1.66 -6.43 10.65
C ILE A 7 1.97 -6.26 12.14
N ASN A 8 3.22 -6.53 12.51
CA ASN A 8 3.71 -6.29 13.86
C ASN A 8 4.99 -5.44 13.82
N GLU A 9 5.50 -5.06 14.98
CA GLU A 9 6.64 -4.15 15.07
C GLU A 9 7.94 -4.70 14.45
N SER A 10 8.06 -6.02 14.33
CA SER A 10 9.25 -6.63 13.70
C SER A 10 9.24 -6.53 12.17
N ASP A 11 8.14 -6.08 11.59
CA ASP A 11 7.98 -5.98 10.13
C ASP A 11 8.47 -4.65 9.56
N GLU A 12 8.93 -3.71 10.37
CA GLU A 12 9.26 -2.36 9.90
C GLU A 12 10.22 -2.36 8.71
N ILE A 13 11.30 -3.13 8.80
CA ILE A 13 12.28 -3.21 7.70
C ILE A 13 11.62 -3.70 6.41
N PHE A 14 10.77 -4.72 6.54
CA PHE A 14 10.06 -5.25 5.38
C PHE A 14 9.09 -4.23 4.78
N LEU A 15 8.42 -3.44 5.62
CA LEU A 15 7.52 -2.38 5.13
C LEU A 15 8.30 -1.31 4.37
N TRP A 16 9.51 -0.96 4.79
CA TRP A 16 10.37 -0.05 4.04
C TRP A 16 10.75 -0.65 2.67
N ASP A 17 11.05 -1.95 2.62
CA ASP A 17 11.32 -2.64 1.35
C ASP A 17 10.09 -2.60 0.43
N MET A 18 8.90 -2.81 0.98
CA MET A 18 7.66 -2.76 0.20
C MET A 18 7.36 -1.34 -0.29
N LEU A 19 7.61 -0.33 0.54
CA LEU A 19 7.45 1.07 0.12
C LEU A 19 8.41 1.43 -1.01
N PHE A 20 9.65 0.92 -0.97
CA PHE A 20 10.61 1.08 -2.07
C PHE A 20 10.05 0.46 -3.36
N GLU A 21 9.45 -0.71 -3.30
CA GLU A 21 8.83 -1.36 -4.45
C GLU A 21 7.64 -0.55 -4.99
N ILE A 22 6.79 -0.02 -4.11
CA ILE A 22 5.67 0.83 -4.52
C ILE A 22 6.18 2.07 -5.28
N THR A 23 7.23 2.70 -4.75
CA THR A 23 7.75 3.96 -5.28
C THR A 23 8.47 3.78 -6.61
N TYR A 24 9.23 2.69 -6.77
CA TYR A 24 10.14 2.51 -7.90
C TYR A 24 9.92 1.26 -8.74
N SER A 25 8.77 0.61 -8.65
CA SER A 25 8.52 -0.66 -9.37
C SER A 25 8.68 -0.56 -10.89
N LEU A 26 8.41 0.60 -11.47
CA LEU A 26 8.52 0.83 -12.91
C LEU A 26 9.85 1.44 -13.35
N GLU A 27 10.74 1.75 -12.41
CA GLU A 27 12.02 2.39 -12.68
C GLU A 27 13.13 1.32 -12.79
N VAL A 28 13.20 0.65 -13.94
CA VAL A 28 14.10 -0.50 -14.14
C VAL A 28 15.58 -0.12 -14.00
N ASN A 29 16.00 1.04 -14.55
CA ASN A 29 17.40 1.46 -14.59
C ASN A 29 17.70 2.74 -13.79
N ARG A 30 16.76 3.25 -13.03
CA ARG A 30 16.89 4.54 -12.35
C ARG A 30 16.53 4.47 -10.88
N LYS A 31 16.47 3.28 -10.31
CA LYS A 31 16.19 3.14 -8.88
C LYS A 31 17.35 3.71 -8.08
N PRO A 32 17.09 4.60 -7.11
CA PRO A 32 18.14 5.03 -6.20
C PRO A 32 18.59 3.88 -5.32
N SER A 33 19.72 4.03 -4.65
CA SER A 33 20.08 3.06 -3.62
C SER A 33 19.06 3.14 -2.46
N LYS A 34 18.89 2.05 -1.72
CA LYS A 34 18.04 2.06 -0.53
C LYS A 34 18.48 3.09 0.49
N GLN A 35 19.79 3.37 0.58
CA GLN A 35 20.31 4.39 1.49
C GLN A 35 19.81 5.79 1.13
N ILE A 36 19.77 6.12 -0.17
CA ILE A 36 19.24 7.40 -0.63
C ILE A 36 17.73 7.46 -0.41
N PHE A 37 17.04 6.36 -0.72
CA PHE A 37 15.60 6.25 -0.53
C PHE A 37 15.21 6.52 0.92
N LEU A 38 15.92 5.92 1.89
CA LEU A 38 15.62 6.07 3.31
C LEU A 38 15.85 7.50 3.84
N LYS A 39 16.48 8.37 3.06
CA LYS A 39 16.65 9.79 3.41
C LYS A 39 15.48 10.66 2.96
N ARG A 40 14.56 10.14 2.18
CA ARG A 40 13.38 10.89 1.71
C ARG A 40 12.39 11.07 2.86
N GLN A 41 12.15 12.33 3.25
CA GLN A 41 11.22 12.64 4.34
C GLN A 41 9.76 12.64 3.90
N ASP A 42 9.50 12.89 2.61
CA ASP A 42 8.14 12.95 2.07
C ASP A 42 7.40 11.60 2.09
N ILE A 43 8.13 10.50 2.23
CA ILE A 43 7.55 9.16 2.27
C ILE A 43 7.62 8.51 3.66
N TYR A 44 8.28 9.12 4.63
CA TYR A 44 8.43 8.55 5.98
C TYR A 44 7.09 8.23 6.63
N LYS A 45 6.09 9.08 6.42
CA LYS A 45 4.77 8.92 7.01
C LYS A 45 4.07 7.61 6.65
N TYR A 46 4.50 6.96 5.58
CA TYR A 46 3.89 5.70 5.14
C TYR A 46 4.25 4.52 6.03
N VAL A 47 5.43 4.52 6.63
CA VAL A 47 5.93 3.41 7.44
C VAL A 47 6.29 3.83 8.86
N LYS A 48 6.94 4.98 9.04
CA LYS A 48 7.47 5.36 10.35
C LYS A 48 6.36 5.41 11.41
N GLY A 49 6.60 4.74 12.53
CA GLY A 49 5.65 4.71 13.62
C GLY A 49 4.40 3.90 13.35
N PHE A 50 4.43 3.02 12.35
CA PHE A 50 3.27 2.19 12.04
C PHE A 50 2.87 1.36 13.27
N GLY A 51 1.57 1.37 13.58
CA GLY A 51 1.01 0.66 14.72
C GLY A 51 0.83 1.53 15.96
N LEU A 52 1.39 2.76 15.99
CA LEU A 52 1.20 3.69 17.11
C LEU A 52 -0.21 4.29 17.12
N GLU A 53 -0.81 4.46 15.94
CA GLU A 53 -2.18 4.95 15.84
C GLU A 53 -3.14 3.76 15.70
N SER A 54 -4.28 3.82 16.38
CA SER A 54 -5.29 2.76 16.32
C SER A 54 -5.86 2.57 14.90
N SER A 55 -5.73 3.59 14.04
CA SER A 55 -6.15 3.54 12.65
C SER A 55 -5.14 2.88 11.71
N ASP A 56 -3.95 2.53 12.20
CA ASP A 56 -2.93 1.84 11.41
C ASP A 56 -3.27 0.35 11.33
N ILE A 57 -3.64 -0.12 10.15
CA ILE A 57 -4.03 -1.52 9.92
C ILE A 57 -3.28 -2.05 8.71
N GLY A 58 -2.80 -3.27 8.81
CA GLY A 58 -2.17 -3.92 7.67
C GLY A 58 -1.89 -5.39 7.89
N PHE A 59 -1.54 -6.04 6.79
CA PHE A 59 -1.25 -7.48 6.73
C PHE A 59 0.04 -7.72 5.97
N VAL A 60 0.76 -8.76 6.40
CA VAL A 60 1.90 -9.32 5.68
C VAL A 60 1.48 -10.67 5.11
N ALA A 61 1.88 -10.93 3.88
CA ALA A 61 1.74 -12.25 3.27
C ALA A 61 3.05 -13.00 3.43
N GLU A 62 2.96 -14.26 3.86
CA GLU A 62 4.12 -15.14 4.02
C GLU A 62 4.01 -16.33 3.08
N SER A 63 5.17 -16.76 2.55
CA SER A 63 5.27 -17.99 1.77
C SER A 63 5.18 -19.22 2.67
N ASP A 64 5.15 -20.40 2.05
CA ASP A 64 5.16 -21.68 2.79
C ASP A 64 6.39 -21.84 3.69
N GLU A 65 7.50 -21.22 3.32
CA GLU A 65 8.73 -21.24 4.11
C GLU A 65 8.77 -20.15 5.20
N GLY A 66 7.70 -19.38 5.34
CA GLY A 66 7.62 -18.31 6.35
C GLY A 66 8.32 -17.01 5.95
N ARG A 67 8.64 -16.83 4.68
CA ARG A 67 9.24 -15.58 4.19
C ARG A 67 8.16 -14.54 3.93
N SER A 68 8.40 -13.30 4.36
CA SER A 68 7.54 -12.18 4.01
C SER A 68 7.67 -11.89 2.51
N ILE A 69 6.57 -11.91 1.77
CA ILE A 69 6.54 -11.78 0.31
C ILE A 69 5.67 -10.64 -0.20
N GLY A 70 4.91 -10.01 0.66
CA GLY A 70 4.07 -8.88 0.31
C GLY A 70 3.46 -8.26 1.54
N ALA A 71 2.97 -7.04 1.40
CA ALA A 71 2.26 -6.35 2.47
C ALA A 71 1.25 -5.38 1.90
N ALA A 72 0.17 -5.17 2.66
CA ALA A 72 -0.81 -4.12 2.38
C ALA A 72 -1.21 -3.50 3.69
N TRP A 73 -1.28 -2.18 3.71
CA TRP A 73 -1.67 -1.46 4.92
C TRP A 73 -2.40 -0.18 4.56
N TYR A 74 -3.12 0.38 5.52
CA TYR A 74 -3.66 1.73 5.37
C TYR A 74 -3.33 2.56 6.62
N ARG A 75 -3.19 3.85 6.41
CA ARG A 75 -3.00 4.86 7.45
C ARG A 75 -3.86 6.07 7.14
N LEU A 76 -4.26 6.76 8.18
CA LEU A 76 -5.02 7.99 8.04
C LEU A 76 -4.05 9.18 8.06
N TYR A 77 -4.04 9.94 6.97
CA TYR A 77 -3.25 11.16 6.85
C TYR A 77 -4.16 12.37 6.97
N LYS A 78 -3.62 13.47 7.46
CA LYS A 78 -4.35 14.72 7.67
C LYS A 78 -3.88 15.80 6.70
N ALA A 79 -4.65 16.88 6.59
CA ALA A 79 -4.37 17.97 5.65
C ALA A 79 -2.99 18.63 5.85
N ASP A 80 -2.43 18.57 7.06
CA ASP A 80 -1.12 19.13 7.37
C ASP A 80 0.05 18.21 6.99
N ASN A 81 -0.23 16.95 6.63
CA ASN A 81 0.79 15.99 6.20
C ASN A 81 0.17 14.95 5.25
N LYS A 82 -0.28 15.44 4.10
CA LYS A 82 -1.01 14.62 3.11
C LYS A 82 -0.16 13.53 2.51
N GLY A 83 -0.74 12.33 2.37
CA GLY A 83 -0.19 11.30 1.48
C GLY A 83 -0.44 11.65 0.02
N PHE A 84 0.19 10.92 -0.89
CA PHE A 84 0.01 11.14 -2.34
C PHE A 84 -1.42 10.80 -2.80
N GLY A 85 -2.12 9.92 -2.09
CA GLY A 85 -3.51 9.57 -2.35
C GLY A 85 -4.51 10.27 -1.45
N TYR A 86 -4.09 11.31 -0.75
CA TYR A 86 -4.95 12.04 0.18
C TYR A 86 -6.18 12.61 -0.52
N ILE A 87 -7.34 12.41 0.07
CA ILE A 87 -8.61 12.99 -0.38
C ILE A 87 -9.17 13.93 0.70
N ASP A 88 -9.29 13.44 1.92
CA ASP A 88 -9.77 14.20 3.08
C ASP A 88 -9.25 13.56 4.38
N ASP A 89 -9.53 14.22 5.50
CA ASP A 89 -9.03 13.81 6.81
C ASP A 89 -9.70 12.54 7.37
N ASN A 90 -10.68 11.98 6.68
CA ASN A 90 -11.43 10.82 7.13
C ASN A 90 -11.24 9.58 6.24
N THR A 91 -10.47 9.70 5.17
CA THR A 91 -10.26 8.61 4.20
C THR A 91 -8.84 8.08 4.32
N PRO A 92 -8.65 6.90 4.94
CA PRO A 92 -7.32 6.28 5.01
C PRO A 92 -6.81 5.95 3.61
N GLU A 93 -5.49 5.99 3.46
CA GLU A 93 -4.82 5.69 2.20
C GLU A 93 -4.17 4.31 2.28
N ILE A 94 -4.35 3.51 1.23
CA ILE A 94 -3.77 2.17 1.10
C ILE A 94 -2.39 2.23 0.46
N SER A 95 -1.49 1.40 0.99
CA SER A 95 -0.21 1.05 0.38
C SER A 95 -0.17 -0.47 0.21
N ILE A 96 0.27 -0.95 -0.94
CA ILE A 96 0.34 -2.39 -1.22
C ILE A 96 1.48 -2.70 -2.17
N ALA A 97 2.23 -3.74 -1.86
CA ALA A 97 3.27 -4.26 -2.76
C ALA A 97 3.49 -5.75 -2.53
N VAL A 98 3.96 -6.42 -3.57
CA VAL A 98 4.35 -7.83 -3.56
C VAL A 98 5.76 -7.92 -4.12
N SER A 99 6.60 -8.73 -3.50
CA SER A 99 7.97 -8.99 -3.99
C SER A 99 7.91 -9.52 -5.42
N GLU A 100 8.87 -9.09 -6.24
CA GLU A 100 8.87 -9.36 -7.68
C GLU A 100 8.65 -10.83 -8.03
N GLU A 101 9.37 -11.73 -7.35
CA GLU A 101 9.27 -13.20 -7.59
C GLU A 101 7.89 -13.79 -7.31
N TYR A 102 7.05 -13.09 -6.55
CA TYR A 102 5.73 -13.59 -6.16
C TYR A 102 4.58 -12.83 -6.83
N ARG A 103 4.88 -11.97 -7.81
CA ARG A 103 3.85 -11.24 -8.56
C ARG A 103 3.11 -12.16 -9.52
N ASN A 104 1.91 -11.73 -9.90
CA ASN A 104 1.03 -12.46 -10.84
C ASN A 104 0.60 -13.83 -10.32
N LYS A 105 0.58 -14.02 -9.00
CA LYS A 105 0.17 -15.27 -8.34
C LYS A 105 -1.01 -15.06 -7.39
N GLY A 106 -1.66 -13.90 -7.45
CA GLY A 106 -2.83 -13.60 -6.62
C GLY A 106 -2.53 -13.07 -5.22
N VAL A 107 -1.27 -12.87 -4.86
CA VAL A 107 -0.89 -12.39 -3.51
C VAL A 107 -1.45 -11.00 -3.25
N GLY A 108 -1.30 -10.08 -4.21
CA GLY A 108 -1.83 -8.73 -4.07
C GLY A 108 -3.34 -8.70 -3.90
N LYS A 109 -4.03 -9.54 -4.64
CA LYS A 109 -5.49 -9.66 -4.52
C LYS A 109 -5.91 -10.13 -3.12
N GLU A 110 -5.27 -11.18 -2.61
CA GLU A 110 -5.57 -11.68 -1.26
C GLU A 110 -5.30 -10.64 -0.18
N LEU A 111 -4.18 -9.94 -0.29
CA LEU A 111 -3.83 -8.85 0.65
C LEU A 111 -4.87 -7.74 0.60
N LEU A 112 -5.24 -7.31 -0.60
CA LEU A 112 -6.22 -6.23 -0.77
C LEU A 112 -7.59 -6.63 -0.22
N GLU A 113 -8.05 -7.84 -0.54
CA GLU A 113 -9.34 -8.33 -0.05
C GLU A 113 -9.38 -8.39 1.49
N ALA A 114 -8.31 -8.87 2.12
CA ALA A 114 -8.22 -8.91 3.58
C ALA A 114 -8.27 -7.50 4.19
N LEU A 115 -7.57 -6.56 3.56
CA LEU A 115 -7.54 -5.19 4.02
C LEU A 115 -8.91 -4.51 3.90
N LEU A 116 -9.60 -4.72 2.78
CA LEU A 116 -10.93 -4.17 2.55
C LEU A 116 -11.97 -4.76 3.50
N GLU A 117 -11.91 -6.06 3.75
CA GLU A 117 -12.79 -6.72 4.70
C GLU A 117 -12.62 -6.15 6.10
N ASN A 118 -11.37 -5.96 6.52
CA ASN A 118 -11.07 -5.36 7.82
C ASN A 118 -11.62 -3.93 7.92
N ALA A 119 -11.42 -3.13 6.88
CA ALA A 119 -11.90 -1.75 6.85
C ALA A 119 -13.43 -1.68 6.98
N LYS A 120 -14.14 -2.57 6.29
CA LYS A 120 -15.60 -2.67 6.41
C LYS A 120 -16.02 -3.01 7.84
N LYS A 121 -15.37 -3.97 8.46
CA LYS A 121 -15.67 -4.37 9.85
C LYS A 121 -15.44 -3.23 10.85
N LYS A 122 -14.47 -2.36 10.55
CA LYS A 122 -14.18 -1.20 11.42
C LYS A 122 -15.06 0.01 11.13
N GLY A 123 -15.98 -0.08 10.18
CA GLY A 123 -16.90 1.00 9.85
C GLY A 123 -16.26 2.14 9.06
N ILE A 124 -15.14 1.88 8.40
CA ILE A 124 -14.49 2.86 7.52
C ILE A 124 -15.37 3.05 6.29
N SER A 125 -15.69 4.29 5.94
CA SER A 125 -16.62 4.58 4.85
C SER A 125 -15.96 4.63 3.47
N ALA A 126 -14.66 4.90 3.39
CA ALA A 126 -13.95 4.98 2.13
C ALA A 126 -12.45 4.80 2.34
N LEU A 127 -11.78 4.34 1.30
CA LEU A 127 -10.31 4.22 1.24
C LEU A 127 -9.82 4.87 -0.04
N SER A 128 -8.59 5.36 -0.01
CA SER A 128 -7.94 5.96 -1.19
C SER A 128 -6.59 5.31 -1.45
N LEU A 129 -6.06 5.57 -2.61
CA LEU A 129 -4.70 5.18 -2.98
C LEU A 129 -4.18 6.10 -4.08
N ASN A 130 -2.87 6.10 -4.25
CA ASN A 130 -2.20 6.70 -5.40
C ASN A 130 -1.52 5.59 -6.19
N VAL A 131 -1.70 5.57 -7.49
CA VAL A 131 -1.11 4.54 -8.35
C VAL A 131 -0.51 5.19 -9.60
N ASP A 132 0.63 4.66 -10.02
CA ASP A 132 1.21 5.04 -11.31
C ASP A 132 0.31 4.47 -12.40
N SER A 133 -0.19 5.35 -13.29
CA SER A 133 -1.12 4.98 -14.35
C SER A 133 -0.53 3.98 -15.35
N ARG A 134 0.81 3.92 -15.43
CA ARG A 134 1.52 2.98 -16.30
C ARG A 134 1.55 1.56 -15.72
N ASN A 135 1.30 1.43 -14.43
CA ASN A 135 1.21 0.13 -13.77
C ASN A 135 -0.18 -0.47 -14.01
N THR A 136 -0.40 -0.99 -15.21
CA THR A 136 -1.71 -1.48 -15.65
C THR A 136 -2.21 -2.65 -14.81
N ALA A 137 -1.31 -3.51 -14.35
CA ALA A 137 -1.68 -4.64 -13.48
C ALA A 137 -2.27 -4.15 -12.15
N ALA A 138 -1.64 -3.15 -11.53
CA ALA A 138 -2.12 -2.57 -10.28
C ALA A 138 -3.46 -1.85 -10.49
N VAL A 139 -3.57 -1.05 -11.55
CA VAL A 139 -4.82 -0.34 -11.86
C VAL A 139 -5.96 -1.34 -12.03
N HIS A 140 -5.75 -2.42 -12.79
CA HIS A 140 -6.76 -3.47 -12.99
C HIS A 140 -7.15 -4.14 -11.68
N LEU A 141 -6.16 -4.40 -10.81
CA LEU A 141 -6.42 -4.99 -9.48
C LEU A 141 -7.37 -4.09 -8.67
N PHE A 142 -7.10 -2.79 -8.65
CA PHE A 142 -7.91 -1.83 -7.89
C PHE A 142 -9.29 -1.65 -8.52
N GLU A 143 -9.36 -1.52 -9.84
CA GLU A 143 -10.65 -1.40 -10.53
C GLU A 143 -11.53 -2.62 -10.31
N ALA A 144 -10.95 -3.81 -10.30
CA ALA A 144 -11.68 -5.05 -10.05
C ALA A 144 -12.31 -5.09 -8.65
N GLN A 145 -11.76 -4.35 -7.68
CA GLN A 145 -12.31 -4.24 -6.34
C GLN A 145 -13.28 -3.07 -6.20
N GLY A 146 -13.49 -2.30 -7.25
CA GLY A 146 -14.44 -1.20 -7.26
C GLY A 146 -13.84 0.19 -7.07
N PHE A 147 -12.52 0.32 -7.02
CA PHE A 147 -11.87 1.63 -6.97
C PHE A 147 -12.10 2.39 -8.26
N LYS A 148 -12.30 3.70 -8.14
CA LYS A 148 -12.49 4.60 -9.28
C LYS A 148 -11.56 5.80 -9.16
N ALA A 149 -11.03 6.25 -10.30
CA ALA A 149 -10.17 7.43 -10.33
C ALA A 149 -10.98 8.67 -9.96
N VAL A 150 -10.44 9.46 -9.02
CA VAL A 150 -11.04 10.74 -8.60
C VAL A 150 -10.17 11.93 -9.03
N SER A 151 -8.90 11.69 -9.35
CA SER A 151 -8.05 12.69 -9.98
C SER A 151 -6.99 11.99 -10.82
N ASN A 152 -6.57 12.64 -11.89
CA ASN A 152 -5.53 12.15 -12.80
C ASN A 152 -4.50 13.24 -13.01
N GLU A 153 -3.23 12.88 -12.84
CA GLU A 153 -2.10 13.69 -13.25
C GLU A 153 -1.33 12.95 -14.35
N GLU A 154 -0.23 13.51 -14.83
CA GLU A 154 0.46 12.98 -16.00
C GLU A 154 0.73 11.48 -15.95
N ASN A 155 1.28 10.99 -14.84
CA ASN A 155 1.66 9.58 -14.68
C ASN A 155 1.03 8.92 -13.45
N THR A 156 0.15 9.62 -12.73
CA THR A 156 -0.46 9.06 -11.52
C THR A 156 -1.93 9.36 -11.47
N GLN A 157 -2.66 8.53 -10.75
CA GLN A 157 -4.05 8.79 -10.43
C GLN A 157 -4.32 8.47 -8.98
N VAL A 158 -5.21 9.25 -8.38
CA VAL A 158 -5.76 8.95 -7.07
C VAL A 158 -7.07 8.21 -7.29
N MET A 159 -7.20 7.07 -6.63
CA MET A 159 -8.41 6.26 -6.71
C MET A 159 -9.10 6.19 -5.35
N LYS A 160 -10.41 6.02 -5.35
CA LYS A 160 -11.23 5.93 -4.15
C LYS A 160 -12.18 4.75 -4.24
N LEU A 161 -12.36 4.06 -3.13
CA LEU A 161 -13.40 3.05 -2.96
C LEU A 161 -14.31 3.47 -1.82
N SER A 162 -15.62 3.56 -2.09
CA SER A 162 -16.63 3.73 -1.05
C SER A 162 -17.04 2.34 -0.54
N LEU A 163 -17.01 2.16 0.77
CA LEU A 163 -17.27 0.87 1.41
C LEU A 163 -18.72 0.76 1.91
#